data_e4a74c89b861cbb616957eee9fa8cf92
#
_entry.id   e4a74c89b861cbb616957eee9fa8cf92
#
_cell.length_a   1.000
_cell.length_b   1.000
_cell.length_c   1.000
_cell.angle_alpha   90.00
_cell.angle_beta   90.00
_cell.angle_gamma   90.00
#
_symmetry.space_group_name_H-M   'P 1'
#
loop_
_entity.id
_entity.type
_entity.pdbx_description
1 polymer ?
#
loop_
_entity_poly.entity_id
_entity_poly.type
_entity_poly.pdbx_seq_one_letter_code
_entity_poly.pdbx_strand_id
1 'polypeptide(L)'
;MIPAHGAKLRVATTSLAGCFGCHMSLLDIDERLFDLLDKIEFRRSPLTDIKDCSPCDIGIIEGGVCNAENVRVLQEFRASCRILVAIGACAVTGGLPAQRNHLDLELCLQEVYKTEPSLAAGLIPDDPELPLPLDKVHPLHEVVKVDYFIPGCPPSAEAIWTVLNDLITGRTPRLGHGLISYD
;
A
#
# COMPACT_ATOMS: atom_id res chain seq x y z
N MET A 1 18.26 9.13 11.60
CA MET A 1 18.35 10.31 12.53
C MET A 1 16.96 10.91 12.55
N ILE A 2 16.29 10.90 13.70
CA ILE A 2 14.98 11.50 13.92
C ILE A 2 15.14 13.02 13.81
N PRO A 3 14.20 13.79 13.25
CA PRO A 3 14.34 15.23 13.14
C PRO A 3 14.55 15.87 14.51
N ALA A 4 15.25 17.00 14.53
CA ALA A 4 15.54 17.75 15.73
C ALA A 4 14.27 18.07 16.54
N HIS A 5 14.38 18.14 17.85
CA HIS A 5 13.28 18.41 18.79
C HIS A 5 12.30 19.46 18.24
N GLY A 6 11.04 19.06 18.04
CA GLY A 6 9.93 19.94 17.67
C GLY A 6 9.43 19.85 16.22
N ALA A 7 10.10 19.14 15.30
CA ALA A 7 9.60 18.94 13.94
C ALA A 7 8.77 17.66 13.82
N LYS A 8 7.56 17.76 13.23
CA LYS A 8 6.71 16.59 12.93
C LYS A 8 7.40 15.68 11.90
N LEU A 9 7.23 14.36 12.05
CA LEU A 9 7.65 13.39 11.04
C LEU A 9 6.72 13.47 9.82
N ARG A 10 7.31 13.50 8.64
CA ARG A 10 6.56 13.52 7.38
C ARG A 10 6.21 12.10 6.98
N VAL A 11 4.91 11.85 6.86
CA VAL A 11 4.36 10.54 6.51
C VAL A 11 3.62 10.64 5.18
N ALA A 12 3.92 9.72 4.27
CA ALA A 12 3.17 9.56 3.04
C ALA A 12 2.52 8.18 3.01
N THR A 13 1.30 8.09 2.50
CA THR A 13 0.61 6.82 2.33
C THR A 13 0.03 6.69 0.92
N THR A 14 -0.11 5.45 0.44
CA THR A 14 -0.80 5.18 -0.83
C THR A 14 -1.38 3.77 -0.84
N SER A 15 -2.42 3.59 -1.66
CA SER A 15 -3.00 2.29 -1.97
C SER A 15 -2.68 1.94 -3.42
N LEU A 16 -2.24 0.71 -3.65
CA LEU A 16 -2.04 0.11 -4.96
C LEU A 16 -3.20 -0.87 -5.27
N ALA A 17 -2.92 -2.05 -5.81
CA ALA A 17 -3.96 -3.06 -6.06
C ALA A 17 -4.43 -3.71 -4.75
N GLY A 18 -5.56 -3.24 -4.23
CA GLY A 18 -6.16 -3.70 -2.98
C GLY A 18 -7.58 -3.19 -2.79
N CYS A 19 -8.12 -3.39 -1.60
CA CYS A 19 -9.50 -3.00 -1.24
C CYS A 19 -9.59 -1.72 -0.39
N PHE A 20 -8.45 -1.09 -0.09
CA PHE A 20 -8.35 0.05 0.83
C PHE A 20 -8.61 -0.28 2.32
N GLY A 21 -8.79 -1.56 2.66
CA GLY A 21 -9.10 -2.00 4.03
C GLY A 21 -8.01 -1.68 5.05
N CYS A 22 -6.73 -1.65 4.64
CA CYS A 22 -5.64 -1.31 5.55
C CYS A 22 -5.64 0.18 5.93
N HIS A 23 -6.02 1.09 5.03
CA HIS A 23 -6.22 2.49 5.38
C HIS A 23 -7.46 2.68 6.27
N MET A 24 -8.52 1.89 6.07
CA MET A 24 -9.66 1.91 6.98
C MET A 24 -9.25 1.45 8.38
N SER A 25 -8.47 0.37 8.49
CA SER A 25 -7.93 -0.10 9.76
C SER A 25 -6.96 0.90 10.41
N LEU A 26 -6.26 1.71 9.62
CA LEU A 26 -5.47 2.84 10.13
C LEU A 26 -6.38 3.90 10.77
N LEU A 27 -7.55 4.16 10.20
CA LEU A 27 -8.52 5.10 10.78
C LEU A 27 -9.18 4.52 12.04
N ASP A 28 -9.31 3.20 12.15
CA ASP A 28 -9.84 2.51 13.33
C ASP A 28 -8.92 2.58 14.57
N ILE A 29 -7.76 3.26 14.46
CA ILE A 29 -6.95 3.67 15.62
C ILE A 29 -7.74 4.63 16.52
N ASP A 30 -8.79 5.25 15.95
CA ASP A 30 -9.80 6.03 16.65
C ASP A 30 -9.21 7.29 17.34
N GLU A 31 -9.56 7.56 18.58
CA GLU A 31 -9.14 8.78 19.28
C GLU A 31 -7.61 8.95 19.37
N ARG A 32 -6.85 7.84 19.39
CA ARG A 32 -5.38 7.87 19.37
C ARG A 32 -4.80 8.48 18.08
N LEU A 33 -5.61 8.63 17.04
CA LEU A 33 -5.21 9.29 15.81
C LEU A 33 -4.83 10.76 16.06
N PHE A 34 -5.50 11.43 17.02
CA PHE A 34 -5.15 12.81 17.41
C PHE A 34 -3.74 12.89 18.00
N ASP A 35 -3.35 11.93 18.84
CA ASP A 35 -1.99 11.86 19.39
C ASP A 35 -0.93 11.66 18.28
N LEU A 36 -1.31 10.97 17.21
CA LEU A 36 -0.48 10.79 16.02
C LEU A 36 -0.32 12.11 15.26
N LEU A 37 -1.41 12.82 15.00
CA LEU A 37 -1.43 14.08 14.24
C LEU A 37 -0.60 15.19 14.91
N ASP A 38 -0.42 15.12 16.22
CA ASP A 38 0.49 16.00 16.94
C ASP A 38 1.97 15.76 16.62
N LYS A 39 2.31 14.52 16.21
CA LYS A 39 3.68 14.06 15.98
C LYS A 39 4.05 13.92 14.51
N ILE A 40 3.04 13.77 13.62
CA ILE A 40 3.23 13.57 12.19
C ILE A 40 2.59 14.68 11.37
N GLU A 41 3.10 14.83 10.15
CA GLU A 41 2.55 15.67 9.10
C GLU A 41 2.33 14.80 7.86
N PHE A 42 1.08 14.69 7.40
CA PHE A 42 0.81 13.98 6.16
C PHE A 42 1.35 14.74 4.95
N ARG A 43 2.06 14.03 4.10
CA ARG A 43 2.39 14.39 2.72
C ARG A 43 1.39 13.73 1.79
N ARG A 44 1.80 13.18 0.67
CA ARG A 44 0.87 12.45 -0.20
C ARG A 44 0.12 11.37 0.59
N SER A 45 -1.20 11.42 0.54
CA SER A 45 -2.06 10.40 1.14
C SER A 45 -3.44 10.39 0.49
N PRO A 46 -4.07 9.23 0.27
CA PRO A 46 -5.46 9.16 -0.16
C PRO A 46 -6.45 9.66 0.90
N LEU A 47 -6.01 9.79 2.16
CA LEU A 47 -6.80 10.35 3.26
C LEU A 47 -6.79 11.89 3.26
N THR A 48 -5.99 12.52 2.41
CA THR A 48 -5.85 13.98 2.28
C THR A 48 -5.84 14.38 0.82
N ASP A 49 -6.02 15.67 0.53
CA ASP A 49 -5.92 16.19 -0.84
C ASP A 49 -4.47 16.43 -1.30
N ILE A 50 -3.49 16.11 -0.46
CA ILE A 50 -2.08 16.27 -0.78
C ILE A 50 -1.64 15.16 -1.74
N LYS A 51 -1.20 15.55 -2.94
CA LYS A 51 -0.77 14.63 -4.00
C LYS A 51 0.75 14.58 -4.20
N ASP A 52 1.49 15.52 -3.58
CA ASP A 52 2.94 15.60 -3.71
C ASP A 52 3.64 14.59 -2.79
N CYS A 53 4.48 13.73 -3.40
CA CYS A 53 5.37 12.82 -2.69
C CYS A 53 6.74 13.46 -2.50
N SER A 54 6.78 14.63 -1.85
CA SER A 54 8.04 15.27 -1.44
C SER A 54 8.78 14.40 -0.43
N PRO A 55 10.09 14.64 -0.19
CA PRO A 55 10.87 13.82 0.74
C PRO A 55 10.15 13.62 2.06
N CYS A 56 9.92 12.36 2.45
CA CYS A 56 9.22 11.98 3.67
C CYS A 56 10.04 11.01 4.52
N ASP A 57 9.68 10.93 5.79
CA ASP A 57 10.39 10.10 6.75
C ASP A 57 9.87 8.66 6.71
N ILE A 58 8.55 8.49 6.59
CA ILE A 58 7.88 7.19 6.57
C ILE A 58 6.90 7.14 5.39
N GLY A 59 7.03 6.12 4.54
CA GLY A 59 6.05 5.75 3.52
C GLY A 59 5.30 4.50 3.96
N ILE A 60 3.97 4.51 3.86
CA ILE A 60 3.11 3.36 4.18
C ILE A 60 2.33 3.01 2.92
N ILE A 61 2.50 1.78 2.45
CA ILE A 61 1.86 1.33 1.20
C ILE A 61 1.06 0.06 1.45
N GLU A 62 -0.21 0.09 1.06
CA GLU A 62 -1.07 -1.09 0.96
C GLU A 62 -1.27 -1.50 -0.51
N GLY A 63 -1.73 -2.73 -0.69
CA GLY A 63 -2.01 -3.27 -2.02
C GLY A 63 -0.80 -3.91 -2.69
N GLY A 64 -1.06 -4.78 -3.65
CA GLY A 64 -0.05 -5.41 -4.49
C GLY A 64 0.29 -4.57 -5.73
N VAL A 65 1.31 -4.99 -6.47
CA VAL A 65 1.75 -4.35 -7.71
C VAL A 65 1.17 -5.14 -8.88
N CYS A 66 0.17 -4.59 -9.59
CA CYS A 66 -0.55 -5.30 -10.66
C CYS A 66 -0.44 -4.66 -12.04
N ASN A 67 0.11 -3.45 -12.14
CA ASN A 67 0.25 -2.72 -13.40
C ASN A 67 1.46 -1.78 -13.38
N ALA A 68 1.80 -1.21 -14.53
CA ALA A 68 2.95 -0.31 -14.70
C ALA A 68 2.87 0.95 -13.84
N GLU A 69 1.69 1.50 -13.61
CA GLU A 69 1.49 2.66 -12.75
C GLU A 69 1.80 2.34 -11.28
N ASN A 70 1.41 1.15 -10.81
CA ASN A 70 1.77 0.70 -9.46
C ASN A 70 3.28 0.59 -9.28
N VAL A 71 4.00 0.09 -10.29
CA VAL A 71 5.48 0.03 -10.27
C VAL A 71 6.06 1.43 -10.13
N ARG A 72 5.60 2.37 -10.97
CA ARG A 72 6.07 3.77 -10.96
C ARG A 72 5.82 4.43 -9.60
N VAL A 73 4.60 4.34 -9.07
CA VAL A 73 4.23 4.91 -7.77
C VAL A 73 5.07 4.31 -6.64
N LEU A 74 5.26 2.99 -6.65
CA LEU A 74 6.06 2.30 -5.62
C LEU A 74 7.52 2.74 -5.65
N GLN A 75 8.11 2.88 -6.83
CA GLN A 75 9.49 3.36 -7.01
C GLN A 75 9.63 4.82 -6.55
N GLU A 76 8.65 5.68 -6.85
CA GLU A 76 8.59 7.06 -6.40
C GLU A 76 8.56 7.15 -4.86
N PHE A 77 7.71 6.34 -4.21
CA PHE A 77 7.66 6.25 -2.75
C PHE A 77 8.98 5.77 -2.16
N ARG A 78 9.59 4.72 -2.77
CA ARG A 78 10.90 4.23 -2.28
C ARG A 78 11.99 5.30 -2.40
N ALA A 79 12.00 6.07 -3.48
CA ALA A 79 12.98 7.13 -3.68
C ALA A 79 12.77 8.32 -2.72
N SER A 80 11.52 8.61 -2.36
CA SER A 80 11.14 9.77 -1.56
C SER A 80 11.15 9.50 -0.06
N CYS A 81 10.90 8.26 0.37
CA CYS A 81 10.74 7.90 1.78
C CYS A 81 12.02 7.26 2.36
N ARG A 82 12.40 7.69 3.56
CA ARG A 82 13.53 7.09 4.27
C ARG A 82 13.24 5.67 4.75
N ILE A 83 12.04 5.45 5.30
CA ILE A 83 11.53 4.15 5.74
C ILE A 83 10.31 3.82 4.90
N LEU A 84 10.23 2.60 4.39
CA LEU A 84 9.07 2.09 3.64
C LEU A 84 8.45 0.91 4.39
N VAL A 85 7.16 1.02 4.66
CA VAL A 85 6.35 0.02 5.36
C VAL A 85 5.32 -0.57 4.40
N ALA A 86 5.33 -1.87 4.23
CA ALA A 86 4.29 -2.63 3.53
C ALA A 86 3.22 -3.04 4.55
N ILE A 87 1.96 -2.64 4.30
CA ILE A 87 0.84 -2.93 5.19
C ILE A 87 -0.21 -3.79 4.51
N GLY A 88 -0.61 -4.86 5.19
CA GLY A 88 -1.64 -5.79 4.74
C GLY A 88 -1.13 -6.91 3.84
N ALA A 89 -1.91 -8.00 3.77
CA ALA A 89 -1.56 -9.20 3.02
C ALA A 89 -1.26 -8.90 1.54
N CYS A 90 -2.00 -7.99 0.90
CA CYS A 90 -1.78 -7.63 -0.50
C CYS A 90 -0.37 -7.05 -0.74
N ALA A 91 0.10 -6.19 0.15
CA ALA A 91 1.44 -5.58 0.05
C ALA A 91 2.56 -6.57 0.44
N VAL A 92 2.30 -7.48 1.39
CA VAL A 92 3.28 -8.38 1.99
C VAL A 92 3.47 -9.66 1.16
N THR A 93 2.38 -10.26 0.66
CA THR A 93 2.40 -11.57 -0.04
C THR A 93 1.70 -11.55 -1.41
N GLY A 94 1.14 -10.40 -1.83
CA GLY A 94 0.27 -10.30 -2.99
C GLY A 94 -1.22 -10.51 -2.65
N GLY A 95 -1.53 -11.22 -1.58
CA GLY A 95 -2.87 -11.41 -1.02
C GLY A 95 -3.93 -11.83 -2.02
N LEU A 96 -5.15 -11.30 -1.86
CA LEU A 96 -6.28 -11.59 -2.75
C LEU A 96 -6.00 -11.20 -4.21
N PRO A 97 -5.40 -10.03 -4.54
CA PRO A 97 -5.08 -9.69 -5.92
C PRO A 97 -4.18 -10.72 -6.62
N ALA A 98 -3.26 -11.37 -5.89
CA ALA A 98 -2.35 -12.37 -6.46
C ALA A 98 -3.02 -13.70 -6.81
N GLN A 99 -4.29 -13.92 -6.45
CA GLN A 99 -5.04 -15.08 -6.92
C GLN A 99 -5.16 -15.09 -8.45
N ARG A 100 -5.13 -13.91 -9.09
CA ARG A 100 -5.06 -13.78 -10.54
C ARG A 100 -3.82 -14.47 -11.15
N ASN A 101 -2.75 -14.65 -10.40
CA ASN A 101 -1.50 -15.20 -10.90
C ASN A 101 -1.59 -16.66 -11.37
N HIS A 102 -2.68 -17.34 -11.06
CA HIS A 102 -3.00 -18.69 -11.54
C HIS A 102 -3.77 -18.73 -12.86
N LEU A 103 -4.16 -17.55 -13.36
CA LEU A 103 -4.94 -17.38 -14.58
C LEU A 103 -4.07 -16.79 -15.70
N ASP A 104 -4.39 -17.14 -16.94
CA ASP A 104 -3.82 -16.47 -18.11
C ASP A 104 -4.51 -15.10 -18.29
N LEU A 105 -3.71 -14.04 -18.22
CA LEU A 105 -4.24 -12.67 -18.29
C LEU A 105 -4.91 -12.37 -19.63
N GLU A 106 -4.32 -12.82 -20.75
CA GLU A 106 -4.87 -12.57 -22.09
C GLU A 106 -6.21 -13.29 -22.27
N LEU A 107 -6.32 -14.53 -21.79
CA LEU A 107 -7.59 -15.27 -21.82
C LEU A 107 -8.66 -14.58 -20.97
N CYS A 108 -8.32 -14.08 -19.79
CA CYS A 108 -9.24 -13.31 -18.95
C CYS A 108 -9.74 -12.04 -19.66
N LEU A 109 -8.84 -11.29 -20.30
CA LEU A 109 -9.19 -10.08 -21.02
C LEU A 109 -10.09 -10.38 -22.24
N GLN A 110 -9.79 -11.45 -22.95
CA GLN A 110 -10.62 -11.90 -24.07
C GLN A 110 -12.02 -12.32 -23.61
N GLU A 111 -12.11 -13.10 -22.54
CA GLU A 111 -13.40 -13.53 -22.00
C GLU A 111 -14.26 -12.34 -21.59
N VAL A 112 -13.71 -11.41 -20.80
CA VAL A 112 -14.46 -10.28 -20.25
C VAL A 112 -14.81 -9.24 -21.33
N TYR A 113 -13.90 -8.94 -22.25
CA TYR A 113 -14.06 -7.81 -23.16
C TYR A 113 -14.48 -8.19 -24.59
N LYS A 114 -14.34 -9.46 -25.02
CA LYS A 114 -14.69 -9.90 -26.38
C LYS A 114 -15.78 -10.94 -26.42
N THR A 115 -15.78 -11.90 -25.50
CA THR A 115 -16.65 -13.08 -25.61
C THR A 115 -17.85 -13.06 -24.67
N GLU A 116 -17.91 -12.10 -23.74
CA GLU A 116 -19.06 -11.96 -22.83
C GLU A 116 -20.34 -11.76 -23.62
N PRO A 117 -21.40 -12.62 -23.44
CA PRO A 117 -22.63 -12.59 -24.23
C PRO A 117 -23.39 -11.27 -24.17
N SER A 118 -23.17 -10.44 -23.16
CA SER A 118 -23.80 -9.13 -23.00
C SER A 118 -23.23 -8.05 -23.95
N LEU A 119 -22.08 -8.34 -24.60
CA LEU A 119 -21.40 -7.38 -25.46
C LEU A 119 -21.86 -7.53 -26.93
N ALA A 120 -22.39 -6.47 -27.53
CA ALA A 120 -22.74 -6.43 -28.94
C ALA A 120 -21.48 -6.38 -29.84
N ALA A 121 -20.41 -5.72 -29.40
CA ALA A 121 -19.10 -5.70 -30.05
C ALA A 121 -18.05 -5.42 -28.96
N GLY A 122 -17.30 -6.46 -28.58
CA GLY A 122 -16.31 -6.35 -27.54
C GLY A 122 -14.94 -5.96 -28.08
N LEU A 123 -14.27 -5.04 -27.40
CA LEU A 123 -12.90 -4.65 -27.68
C LEU A 123 -12.12 -4.60 -26.37
N ILE A 124 -10.95 -5.24 -26.33
CA ILE A 124 -10.04 -5.08 -25.18
C ILE A 124 -9.59 -3.62 -25.16
N PRO A 125 -9.77 -2.90 -24.04
CA PRO A 125 -9.31 -1.51 -23.93
C PRO A 125 -7.80 -1.40 -24.17
N ASP A 126 -7.41 -0.52 -25.08
CA ASP A 126 -6.01 -0.25 -25.46
C ASP A 126 -5.85 1.25 -25.64
N ASP A 127 -5.91 1.99 -24.54
CA ASP A 127 -5.72 3.44 -24.52
C ASP A 127 -4.42 3.77 -23.80
N PRO A 128 -3.60 4.71 -24.30
CA PRO A 128 -2.35 5.13 -23.66
C PRO A 128 -2.50 5.64 -22.22
N GLU A 129 -3.69 6.09 -21.83
CA GLU A 129 -3.97 6.52 -20.44
C GLU A 129 -4.21 5.34 -19.49
N LEU A 130 -4.47 4.14 -20.03
CA LEU A 130 -4.64 2.94 -19.21
C LEU A 130 -3.28 2.35 -18.83
N PRO A 131 -2.98 2.13 -17.54
CA PRO A 131 -1.73 1.52 -17.15
C PRO A 131 -1.70 0.05 -17.59
N LEU A 132 -0.63 -0.34 -18.29
CA LEU A 132 -0.42 -1.71 -18.75
C LEU A 132 -0.44 -2.69 -17.57
N PRO A 133 -1.31 -3.72 -17.58
CA PRO A 133 -1.30 -4.74 -16.55
C PRO A 133 -0.02 -5.57 -16.63
N LEU A 134 0.50 -5.98 -15.46
CA LEU A 134 1.58 -6.95 -15.36
C LEU A 134 1.01 -8.37 -15.53
N ASP A 135 1.81 -9.29 -16.03
CA ASP A 135 1.42 -10.72 -16.13
C ASP A 135 1.04 -11.29 -14.76
N LYS A 136 1.72 -10.83 -13.72
CA LYS A 136 1.49 -11.24 -12.32
C LYS A 136 1.34 -10.04 -11.41
N VAL A 137 0.62 -10.27 -10.31
CA VAL A 137 0.60 -9.36 -9.16
C VAL A 137 1.76 -9.71 -8.24
N HIS A 138 2.55 -8.72 -7.89
CA HIS A 138 3.72 -8.88 -7.03
C HIS A 138 3.49 -8.23 -5.66
N PRO A 139 4.01 -8.81 -4.57
CA PRO A 139 4.18 -8.10 -3.31
C PRO A 139 5.24 -6.99 -3.46
N LEU A 140 5.20 -5.99 -2.58
CA LEU A 140 6.04 -4.79 -2.74
C LEU A 140 7.54 -5.09 -2.73
N HIS A 141 7.96 -6.05 -1.90
CA HIS A 141 9.38 -6.38 -1.71
C HIS A 141 10.04 -7.07 -2.91
N GLU A 142 9.27 -7.58 -3.86
CA GLU A 142 9.78 -8.09 -5.14
C GLU A 142 10.14 -6.97 -6.12
N VAL A 143 9.63 -5.75 -5.90
CA VAL A 143 9.84 -4.60 -6.80
C VAL A 143 10.81 -3.59 -6.20
N VAL A 144 10.71 -3.31 -4.89
CA VAL A 144 11.58 -2.38 -4.18
C VAL A 144 11.97 -2.92 -2.81
N LYS A 145 13.03 -2.36 -2.21
CA LYS A 145 13.38 -2.67 -0.83
C LYS A 145 12.31 -2.12 0.12
N VAL A 146 11.71 -2.98 0.92
CA VAL A 146 10.80 -2.67 2.03
C VAL A 146 11.55 -2.82 3.35
N ASP A 147 11.34 -1.91 4.29
CA ASP A 147 12.06 -1.89 5.57
C ASP A 147 11.26 -2.61 6.67
N TYR A 148 9.92 -2.49 6.67
CA TYR A 148 9.04 -3.14 7.65
C TYR A 148 7.76 -3.68 7.01
N PHE A 149 7.18 -4.70 7.64
CA PHE A 149 5.98 -5.38 7.19
C PHE A 149 4.96 -5.47 8.32
N ILE A 150 3.69 -5.15 8.01
CA ILE A 150 2.55 -5.32 8.91
C ILE A 150 1.56 -6.26 8.22
N PRO A 151 1.63 -7.57 8.47
CA PRO A 151 0.72 -8.54 7.85
C PRO A 151 -0.69 -8.45 8.44
N GLY A 152 -1.68 -8.93 7.70
CA GLY A 152 -3.10 -8.98 8.05
C GLY A 152 -4.00 -8.61 6.88
N CYS A 153 -5.28 -9.01 6.92
CA CYS A 153 -6.24 -8.68 5.86
C CYS A 153 -7.59 -8.18 6.43
N PRO A 154 -7.61 -6.93 6.92
CA PRO A 154 -6.50 -6.01 7.19
C PRO A 154 -5.77 -6.36 8.50
N PRO A 155 -4.57 -5.82 8.75
CA PRO A 155 -3.96 -5.87 10.08
C PRO A 155 -4.80 -5.07 11.06
N SER A 156 -4.80 -5.46 12.33
CA SER A 156 -5.57 -4.75 13.36
C SER A 156 -5.06 -3.33 13.59
N ALA A 157 -5.96 -2.43 13.99
CA ALA A 157 -5.60 -1.06 14.39
C ALA A 157 -4.49 -1.03 15.45
N GLU A 158 -4.49 -1.98 16.38
CA GLU A 158 -3.46 -2.10 17.43
C GLU A 158 -2.09 -2.50 16.85
N ALA A 159 -2.04 -3.38 15.84
CA ALA A 159 -0.79 -3.73 15.17
C ALA A 159 -0.22 -2.51 14.44
N ILE A 160 -1.06 -1.77 13.73
CA ILE A 160 -0.68 -0.55 13.02
C ILE A 160 -0.17 0.51 14.00
N TRP A 161 -0.93 0.77 15.07
CA TRP A 161 -0.56 1.71 16.12
C TRP A 161 0.81 1.38 16.72
N THR A 162 1.03 0.11 17.07
CA THR A 162 2.28 -0.35 17.68
C THR A 162 3.48 -0.03 16.79
N VAL A 163 3.40 -0.39 15.50
CA VAL A 163 4.49 -0.13 14.55
C VAL A 163 4.72 1.37 14.36
N LEU A 164 3.66 2.15 14.15
CA LEU A 164 3.78 3.59 13.94
C LEU A 164 4.35 4.30 15.16
N ASN A 165 3.86 3.98 16.35
CA ASN A 165 4.35 4.58 17.59
C ASN A 165 5.83 4.24 17.84
N ASP A 166 6.27 3.01 17.55
CA ASP A 166 7.67 2.64 17.62
C ASP A 166 8.53 3.44 16.63
N LEU A 167 8.11 3.54 15.37
CA LEU A 167 8.83 4.32 14.36
C LEU A 167 8.92 5.80 14.72
N ILE A 168 7.81 6.39 15.19
CA ILE A 168 7.77 7.81 15.58
C ILE A 168 8.64 8.11 16.78
N THR A 169 8.73 7.16 17.72
CA THR A 169 9.58 7.31 18.92
C THR A 169 11.03 6.83 18.69
N GLY A 170 11.38 6.44 17.46
CA GLY A 170 12.73 6.02 17.09
C GLY A 170 13.11 4.61 17.58
N ARG A 171 12.12 3.83 17.99
CA ARG A 171 12.31 2.41 18.33
C ARG A 171 12.22 1.53 17.08
N THR A 172 12.85 0.38 17.14
CA THR A 172 12.66 -0.66 16.12
C THR A 172 11.33 -1.35 16.35
N PRO A 173 10.39 -1.32 15.37
CA PRO A 173 9.09 -1.96 15.53
C PRO A 173 9.21 -3.46 15.82
N ARG A 174 8.40 -3.94 16.76
CA ARG A 174 8.28 -5.36 17.09
C ARG A 174 6.82 -5.70 17.34
N LEU A 175 6.23 -6.50 16.44
CA LEU A 175 4.90 -7.05 16.64
C LEU A 175 5.00 -8.34 17.46
N GLY A 176 4.26 -8.39 18.58
CA GLY A 176 4.05 -9.63 19.33
C GLY A 176 3.18 -10.62 18.55
N HIS A 177 3.31 -11.93 18.84
CA HIS A 177 2.56 -12.99 18.15
C HIS A 177 1.03 -12.76 18.14
N GLY A 178 0.47 -12.14 19.17
CA GLY A 178 -0.96 -11.85 19.25
C GLY A 178 -1.45 -10.70 18.36
N LEU A 179 -0.54 -9.95 17.73
CA LEU A 179 -0.83 -8.84 16.82
C LEU A 179 -0.54 -9.20 15.35
N ILE A 180 -0.03 -10.39 15.09
CA ILE A 180 0.30 -10.86 13.74
C ILE A 180 -0.82 -11.76 13.26
N SER A 181 -1.45 -11.39 12.14
CA SER A 181 -2.36 -12.23 11.37
C SER A 181 -1.84 -12.32 9.95
N TYR A 182 -2.03 -13.48 9.30
CA TYR A 182 -1.60 -13.71 7.91
C TYR A 182 -2.79 -13.94 6.98
N ASP A 183 -3.98 -13.97 7.52
CA ASP A 183 -5.27 -14.20 6.88
C ASP A 183 -6.11 -12.92 6.78
#